data_c3775c9a3caa80f0faced8b5e894ed99
#
_entry.id   c3775c9a3caa80f0faced8b5e894ed99
#
_cell.length_a   1.000
_cell.length_b   1.000
_cell.length_c   1.000
_cell.angle_alpha   90.00
_cell.angle_beta   90.00
_cell.angle_gamma   90.00
#
_symmetry.space_group_name_H-M   'P 1'
#
loop_
_entity.id
_entity.type
_entity.pdbx_description
1 polymer ?
#
loop_
_entity_poly.entity_id
_entity_poly.type
_entity_poly.pdbx_seq_one_letter_code
_entity_poly.pdbx_strand_id
1 'polypeptide(L)'
;LKEGDIIFCNSNALHTGEMENQEDCSYIPITFDPKLIYGFFRSTICTKYVTPVIQNLSACAMHIDYSESWHTVFRDRMLEVIDLDKKRPDFYELDISIRMQTMWRLLVEHLPHHPMTAASDLTEYDRIRKIIAYVEQNYMNHITLAEISEHIHLCESECTRLFKRHMNTTLFSFLQDYRIERSLEYLSSEGTISEIAGKVGFSDSNYYSKVFAKVKGCSPREYRKNLMK
;
A
#
# COMPACT_ATOMS: atom_id res chain seq x y z
N LEU A 1 -19.34 -2.63 7.65
CA LEU A 1 -18.81 -3.97 7.93
C LEU A 1 -19.40 -4.50 9.23
N LYS A 2 -19.57 -5.80 9.30
CA LYS A 2 -19.99 -6.52 10.50
C LYS A 2 -18.87 -7.45 10.97
N GLU A 3 -19.00 -7.95 12.20
CA GLU A 3 -18.07 -8.95 12.71
C GLU A 3 -18.00 -10.15 11.76
N GLY A 4 -16.78 -10.52 11.38
CA GLY A 4 -16.50 -11.61 10.46
C GLY A 4 -16.50 -11.25 8.98
N ASP A 5 -16.91 -10.04 8.61
CA ASP A 5 -16.76 -9.56 7.24
C ASP A 5 -15.28 -9.42 6.87
N ILE A 6 -14.97 -9.66 5.61
CA ILE A 6 -13.63 -9.54 5.06
C ILE A 6 -13.65 -8.51 3.93
N ILE A 7 -12.62 -7.68 3.88
CA ILE A 7 -12.37 -6.82 2.72
C ILE A 7 -11.03 -7.18 2.10
N PHE A 8 -11.08 -7.47 0.81
CA PHE A 8 -9.89 -7.43 -0.02
C PHE A 8 -9.73 -6.02 -0.59
N CYS A 9 -8.57 -5.40 -0.34
CA CYS A 9 -8.15 -4.15 -0.96
C CYS A 9 -7.01 -4.43 -1.93
N ASN A 10 -7.20 -4.05 -3.18
CA ASN A 10 -6.20 -4.24 -4.23
C ASN A 10 -5.02 -3.27 -4.07
N SER A 11 -3.91 -3.55 -4.74
CA SER A 11 -2.74 -2.65 -4.78
C SER A 11 -3.13 -1.23 -5.18
N ASN A 12 -2.64 -0.26 -4.42
CA ASN A 12 -2.93 1.16 -4.62
C ASN A 12 -4.43 1.54 -4.54
N ALA A 13 -5.27 0.70 -3.96
CA ALA A 13 -6.64 1.06 -3.67
C ALA A 13 -6.67 2.05 -2.49
N LEU A 14 -7.22 3.22 -2.74
CA LEU A 14 -7.44 4.20 -1.68
C LEU A 14 -8.61 3.72 -0.83
N HIS A 15 -8.39 3.57 0.44
CA HIS A 15 -9.41 3.18 1.39
C HIS A 15 -9.27 3.96 2.69
N THR A 16 -10.37 4.24 3.35
CA THR A 16 -10.43 4.82 4.68
C THR A 16 -11.43 4.03 5.51
N GLY A 17 -11.18 3.90 6.79
CA GLY A 17 -12.12 3.31 7.75
C GLY A 17 -12.70 4.41 8.62
N GLU A 18 -14.02 4.47 8.72
CA GLU A 18 -14.74 5.35 9.63
C GLU A 18 -15.58 4.50 10.58
N MET A 19 -15.58 4.87 11.85
CA MET A 19 -16.45 4.22 12.85
C MET A 19 -17.87 4.70 12.68
N GLU A 20 -18.80 3.78 12.56
CA GLU A 20 -20.22 4.09 12.57
C GLU A 20 -20.70 4.22 14.03
N ASN A 21 -21.45 5.27 14.34
CA ASN A 21 -22.07 5.51 15.65
C ASN A 21 -21.10 5.59 16.86
N GLN A 22 -19.82 5.87 16.64
CA GLN A 22 -18.79 5.91 17.72
C GLN A 22 -18.60 4.57 18.47
N GLU A 23 -18.99 3.46 17.86
CA GLU A 23 -18.76 2.14 18.43
C GLU A 23 -17.31 1.69 18.14
N ASP A 24 -16.66 1.06 19.13
CA ASP A 24 -15.31 0.54 18.95
C ASP A 24 -15.30 -0.55 17.87
N CYS A 25 -14.41 -0.38 16.89
CA CYS A 25 -14.19 -1.34 15.83
C CYS A 25 -12.74 -1.81 15.84
N SER A 26 -12.54 -3.10 15.74
CA SER A 26 -11.21 -3.69 15.56
C SER A 26 -11.16 -4.52 14.29
N TYR A 27 -10.05 -4.43 13.57
CA TYR A 27 -9.79 -5.25 12.38
C TYR A 27 -8.33 -5.73 12.37
N ILE A 28 -8.08 -6.83 11.69
CA ILE A 28 -6.73 -7.40 11.54
C ILE A 28 -6.33 -7.26 10.08
N PRO A 29 -5.39 -6.38 9.73
CA PRO A 29 -4.90 -6.26 8.37
C PRO A 29 -3.86 -7.35 8.07
N ILE A 30 -3.96 -7.97 6.89
CA ILE A 30 -2.92 -8.83 6.31
C ILE A 30 -2.41 -8.11 5.07
N THR A 31 -1.24 -7.49 5.17
CA THR A 31 -0.58 -6.79 4.07
C THR A 31 0.60 -7.61 3.56
N PHE A 32 0.70 -7.80 2.26
CA PHE A 32 1.77 -8.60 1.65
C PHE A 32 2.21 -8.03 0.29
N ASP A 33 3.48 -8.27 -0.05
CA ASP A 33 3.98 -8.02 -1.40
C ASP A 33 3.44 -9.11 -2.34
N PRO A 34 2.85 -8.77 -3.48
CA PRO A 34 2.39 -9.74 -4.48
C PRO A 34 3.46 -10.73 -4.94
N LYS A 35 4.74 -10.44 -4.75
CA LYS A 35 5.85 -11.38 -4.99
C LYS A 35 5.71 -12.67 -4.18
N LEU A 36 5.09 -12.61 -3.01
CA LEU A 36 4.78 -13.80 -2.21
C LEU A 36 3.92 -14.80 -3.00
N ILE A 37 3.08 -14.32 -3.93
CA ILE A 37 2.20 -15.14 -4.75
C ILE A 37 2.91 -15.62 -6.02
N TYR A 38 3.59 -14.73 -6.75
CA TYR A 38 4.13 -15.07 -8.08
C TYR A 38 5.62 -15.43 -8.11
N GLY A 39 6.35 -15.22 -7.01
CA GLY A 39 7.76 -15.53 -6.86
C GLY A 39 8.66 -14.59 -7.65
N PHE A 40 8.71 -14.72 -8.99
CA PHE A 40 9.57 -13.90 -9.83
C PHE A 40 8.81 -13.21 -10.97
N PHE A 41 9.31 -12.06 -11.38
CA PHE A 41 8.72 -11.25 -12.44
C PHE A 41 8.66 -12.02 -13.76
N ARG A 42 7.54 -11.88 -14.49
CA ARG A 42 7.20 -12.60 -15.73
C ARG A 42 6.99 -14.12 -15.58
N SER A 43 6.86 -14.65 -14.38
CA SER A 43 6.37 -16.03 -14.24
C SER A 43 4.97 -16.17 -14.81
N THR A 44 4.56 -17.39 -15.15
CA THR A 44 3.19 -17.67 -15.61
C THR A 44 2.16 -17.25 -14.57
N ILE A 45 2.47 -17.43 -13.28
CA ILE A 45 1.60 -16.97 -12.18
C ILE A 45 1.49 -15.45 -12.19
N CYS A 46 2.63 -14.75 -12.34
CA CYS A 46 2.65 -13.29 -12.41
C CYS A 46 1.76 -12.78 -13.54
N THR A 47 2.01 -13.24 -14.77
CA THR A 47 1.37 -12.68 -15.98
C THR A 47 -0.09 -13.07 -16.12
N LYS A 48 -0.46 -14.28 -15.70
CA LYS A 48 -1.81 -14.83 -15.92
C LYS A 48 -2.77 -14.56 -14.76
N TYR A 49 -2.28 -14.56 -13.52
CA TYR A 49 -3.16 -14.57 -12.35
C TYR A 49 -2.94 -13.41 -11.38
N VAL A 50 -1.80 -12.73 -11.43
CA VAL A 50 -1.51 -11.65 -10.48
C VAL A 50 -1.60 -10.29 -11.16
N THR A 51 -0.88 -10.08 -12.25
CA THR A 51 -0.90 -8.81 -13.00
C THR A 51 -2.31 -8.36 -13.40
N PRO A 52 -3.19 -9.22 -13.95
CA PRO A 52 -4.55 -8.82 -14.30
C PRO A 52 -5.37 -8.35 -13.11
N VAL A 53 -5.20 -8.96 -11.93
CA VAL A 53 -5.89 -8.53 -10.69
C VAL A 53 -5.36 -7.19 -10.23
N ILE A 54 -4.04 -7.06 -10.09
CA ILE A 54 -3.40 -5.82 -9.60
C ILE A 54 -3.70 -4.63 -10.51
N GLN A 55 -3.75 -4.86 -11.82
CA GLN A 55 -4.04 -3.83 -12.81
C GLN A 55 -5.54 -3.58 -13.02
N ASN A 56 -6.40 -4.39 -12.41
CA ASN A 56 -7.85 -4.21 -12.54
C ASN A 56 -8.33 -3.07 -11.64
N LEU A 57 -8.53 -1.90 -12.22
CA LEU A 57 -9.01 -0.70 -11.52
C LEU A 57 -10.46 -0.83 -11.05
N SER A 58 -11.26 -1.69 -11.67
CA SER A 58 -12.63 -1.97 -11.24
C SER A 58 -12.70 -2.86 -10.00
N ALA A 59 -11.62 -3.57 -9.68
CA ALA A 59 -11.50 -4.42 -8.50
C ALA A 59 -10.65 -3.74 -7.41
N CYS A 60 -10.93 -2.46 -7.12
CA CYS A 60 -10.22 -1.71 -6.08
C CYS A 60 -10.41 -2.33 -4.69
N ALA A 61 -11.65 -2.73 -4.38
CA ALA A 61 -11.98 -3.43 -3.15
C ALA A 61 -13.11 -4.43 -3.40
N MET A 62 -13.11 -5.51 -2.63
CA MET A 62 -14.17 -6.51 -2.64
C MET A 62 -14.58 -6.84 -1.21
N HIS A 63 -15.85 -6.69 -0.92
CA HIS A 63 -16.46 -7.13 0.33
C HIS A 63 -16.82 -8.61 0.20
N ILE A 64 -16.39 -9.40 1.15
CA ILE A 64 -16.65 -10.84 1.23
C ILE A 64 -17.38 -11.07 2.54
N ASP A 65 -18.66 -11.30 2.48
CA ASP A 65 -19.51 -11.56 3.62
C ASP A 65 -19.98 -13.02 3.67
N TYR A 66 -20.76 -13.36 4.69
CA TYR A 66 -21.26 -14.73 4.91
C TYR A 66 -22.22 -15.25 3.82
N SER A 67 -22.72 -14.39 2.94
CA SER A 67 -23.57 -14.81 1.82
C SER A 67 -22.75 -15.49 0.70
N GLU A 68 -21.45 -15.23 0.65
CA GLU A 68 -20.54 -15.81 -0.31
C GLU A 68 -20.20 -17.27 0.07
N SER A 69 -20.40 -18.19 -0.83
CA SER A 69 -20.17 -19.64 -0.58
C SER A 69 -18.71 -19.97 -0.21
N TRP A 70 -17.77 -19.12 -0.57
CA TRP A 70 -16.34 -19.29 -0.33
C TRP A 70 -15.81 -18.47 0.88
N HIS A 71 -16.67 -17.66 1.51
CA HIS A 71 -16.32 -16.82 2.67
C HIS A 71 -15.66 -17.63 3.79
N THR A 72 -16.29 -18.71 4.22
CA THR A 72 -15.79 -19.55 5.33
C THR A 72 -14.39 -20.09 5.03
N VAL A 73 -14.18 -20.61 3.82
CA VAL A 73 -12.87 -21.15 3.42
C VAL A 73 -11.81 -20.06 3.40
N PHE A 74 -12.13 -18.87 2.91
CA PHE A 74 -11.21 -17.75 2.87
C PHE A 74 -10.86 -17.26 4.28
N ARG A 75 -11.87 -17.10 5.15
CA ARG A 75 -11.72 -16.71 6.55
C ARG A 75 -10.85 -17.70 7.32
N ASP A 76 -11.08 -19.01 7.17
CA ASP A 76 -10.30 -20.03 7.86
C ASP A 76 -8.82 -19.94 7.46
N ARG A 77 -8.51 -19.71 6.17
CA ARG A 77 -7.12 -19.49 5.72
C ARG A 77 -6.50 -18.23 6.31
N MET A 78 -7.27 -17.14 6.44
CA MET A 78 -6.81 -15.93 7.13
C MET A 78 -6.47 -16.21 8.59
N LEU A 79 -7.34 -16.90 9.32
CA LEU A 79 -7.11 -17.25 10.72
C LEU A 79 -5.89 -18.17 10.91
N GLU A 80 -5.69 -19.13 9.98
CA GLU A 80 -4.47 -19.97 9.96
C GLU A 80 -3.20 -19.11 9.76
N VAL A 81 -3.21 -18.14 8.84
CA VAL A 81 -2.07 -17.23 8.63
C VAL A 81 -1.76 -16.44 9.91
N ILE A 82 -2.79 -15.91 10.56
CA ILE A 82 -2.63 -15.16 11.82
C ILE A 82 -2.06 -16.05 12.93
N ASP A 83 -2.54 -17.28 13.06
CA ASP A 83 -2.07 -18.24 14.07
C ASP A 83 -0.61 -18.66 13.80
N LEU A 84 -0.26 -18.92 12.55
CA LEU A 84 1.11 -19.24 12.14
C LEU A 84 2.09 -18.10 12.44
N ASP A 85 1.73 -16.85 12.15
CA ASP A 85 2.60 -15.70 12.45
C ASP A 85 2.78 -15.50 13.97
N LYS A 86 1.73 -15.77 14.78
CA LYS A 86 1.81 -15.69 16.24
C LYS A 86 2.67 -16.78 16.84
N LYS A 87 2.50 -18.04 16.42
CA LYS A 87 3.16 -19.22 17.00
C LYS A 87 4.54 -19.49 16.45
N ARG A 88 4.77 -19.14 15.19
CA ARG A 88 6.02 -19.33 14.45
C ARG A 88 6.63 -20.74 14.62
N PRO A 89 5.88 -21.81 14.32
CA PRO A 89 6.45 -23.17 14.33
C PRO A 89 7.47 -23.32 13.19
N ASP A 90 8.23 -24.42 13.19
CA ASP A 90 9.14 -24.72 12.09
C ASP A 90 8.38 -24.67 10.73
N PHE A 91 8.99 -24.02 9.73
CA PHE A 91 8.46 -23.84 8.37
C PHE A 91 7.24 -22.91 8.25
N TYR A 92 6.90 -22.10 9.26
CA TYR A 92 5.71 -21.25 9.27
C TYR A 92 5.65 -20.30 8.06
N GLU A 93 6.79 -19.81 7.56
CA GLU A 93 6.84 -18.94 6.38
C GLU A 93 6.36 -19.65 5.11
N LEU A 94 6.75 -20.93 4.93
CA LEU A 94 6.27 -21.75 3.82
C LEU A 94 4.78 -22.02 3.95
N ASP A 95 4.34 -22.33 5.16
CA ASP A 95 2.96 -22.56 5.47
C ASP A 95 2.07 -21.33 5.24
N ILE A 96 2.54 -20.15 5.62
CA ILE A 96 1.88 -18.87 5.30
C ILE A 96 1.80 -18.69 3.77
N SER A 97 2.91 -18.92 3.05
CA SER A 97 2.93 -18.79 1.59
C SER A 97 1.89 -19.67 0.90
N ILE A 98 1.73 -20.92 1.34
CA ILE A 98 0.73 -21.86 0.81
C ILE A 98 -0.69 -21.33 1.04
N ARG A 99 -0.99 -20.84 2.26
CA ARG A 99 -2.32 -20.28 2.58
C ARG A 99 -2.61 -19.02 1.76
N MET A 100 -1.62 -18.14 1.63
CA MET A 100 -1.75 -16.93 0.83
C MET A 100 -2.00 -17.22 -0.65
N GLN A 101 -1.33 -18.22 -1.23
CA GLN A 101 -1.59 -18.67 -2.61
C GLN A 101 -2.99 -19.27 -2.76
N THR A 102 -3.47 -20.01 -1.76
CA THR A 102 -4.83 -20.57 -1.75
C THR A 102 -5.88 -19.45 -1.70
N MET A 103 -5.68 -18.45 -0.84
CA MET A 103 -6.55 -17.27 -0.75
C MET A 103 -6.53 -16.47 -2.06
N TRP A 104 -5.36 -16.29 -2.66
CA TRP A 104 -5.24 -15.59 -3.94
C TRP A 104 -5.99 -16.32 -5.06
N ARG A 105 -5.91 -17.64 -5.11
CA ARG A 105 -6.67 -18.45 -6.07
C ARG A 105 -8.19 -18.24 -5.92
N LEU A 106 -8.68 -18.24 -4.68
CA LEU A 106 -10.10 -17.96 -4.39
C LEU A 106 -10.50 -16.55 -4.85
N LEU A 107 -9.66 -15.54 -4.58
CA LEU A 107 -9.90 -14.19 -5.08
C LEU A 107 -9.99 -14.14 -6.60
N VAL A 108 -9.04 -14.74 -7.31
CA VAL A 108 -9.04 -14.78 -8.79
C VAL A 108 -10.27 -15.47 -9.34
N GLU A 109 -10.74 -16.53 -8.68
CA GLU A 109 -11.90 -17.31 -9.09
C GLU A 109 -13.22 -16.54 -8.94
N HIS A 110 -13.30 -15.69 -7.91
CA HIS A 110 -14.53 -14.98 -7.54
C HIS A 110 -14.49 -13.45 -7.81
N LEU A 111 -13.36 -12.94 -8.24
CA LEU A 111 -13.29 -11.53 -8.65
C LEU A 111 -14.29 -11.26 -9.80
N PRO A 112 -15.14 -10.26 -9.66
CA PRO A 112 -16.08 -9.91 -10.72
C PRO A 112 -15.33 -9.67 -12.03
N HIS A 113 -15.65 -10.42 -13.06
CA HIS A 113 -15.27 -10.13 -14.44
C HIS A 113 -16.16 -8.98 -14.96
N HIS A 114 -16.21 -7.85 -14.23
CA HIS A 114 -17.00 -6.72 -14.69
C HIS A 114 -16.26 -5.94 -15.77
N PRO A 115 -16.95 -5.68 -16.90
CA PRO A 115 -16.53 -4.61 -17.79
C PRO A 115 -16.65 -3.28 -17.03
N MET A 116 -15.55 -2.64 -16.94
CA MET A 116 -15.21 -1.28 -16.50
C MET A 116 -16.39 -0.32 -16.20
N THR A 117 -16.41 0.20 -14.97
CA THR A 117 -17.00 1.51 -14.63
C THR A 117 -16.58 2.56 -15.67
N ALA A 118 -17.29 3.68 -15.73
CA ALA A 118 -17.14 4.68 -16.79
C ALA A 118 -15.67 4.92 -17.19
N ALA A 119 -15.39 4.97 -18.47
CA ALA A 119 -14.01 5.10 -19.01
C ALA A 119 -13.23 6.30 -18.44
N SER A 120 -13.92 7.33 -17.94
CA SER A 120 -13.34 8.50 -17.26
C SER A 120 -12.70 8.17 -15.92
N ASP A 121 -13.36 7.38 -15.10
CA ASP A 121 -12.87 7.05 -13.74
C ASP A 121 -11.62 6.16 -13.81
N LEU A 122 -11.61 5.25 -14.77
CA LEU A 122 -10.44 4.41 -15.04
C LEU A 122 -9.21 5.21 -15.46
N THR A 123 -9.44 6.23 -16.28
CA THR A 123 -8.36 7.13 -16.71
C THR A 123 -7.79 7.91 -15.53
N GLU A 124 -8.63 8.37 -14.61
CA GLU A 124 -8.18 9.10 -13.42
C GLU A 124 -7.41 8.20 -12.44
N TYR A 125 -7.91 7.00 -12.16
CA TYR A 125 -7.20 6.01 -11.33
C TYR A 125 -5.85 5.60 -11.94
N ASP A 126 -5.80 5.35 -13.24
CA ASP A 126 -4.55 5.05 -13.94
C ASP A 126 -3.53 6.19 -13.80
N ARG A 127 -3.98 7.44 -13.92
CA ARG A 127 -3.13 8.61 -13.71
C ARG A 127 -2.62 8.72 -12.28
N ILE A 128 -3.46 8.49 -11.27
CA ILE A 128 -3.04 8.47 -9.85
C ILE A 128 -1.99 7.38 -9.62
N ARG A 129 -2.18 6.17 -10.15
CA ARG A 129 -1.19 5.09 -10.07
C ARG A 129 0.14 5.47 -10.70
N LYS A 130 0.12 6.11 -11.87
CA LYS A 130 1.33 6.61 -12.54
C LYS A 130 2.03 7.68 -11.71
N ILE A 131 1.30 8.59 -11.06
CA ILE A 131 1.88 9.58 -10.14
C ILE A 131 2.57 8.87 -8.96
N ILE A 132 1.89 7.93 -8.30
CA ILE A 132 2.44 7.19 -7.17
C ILE A 132 3.69 6.43 -7.60
N ALA A 133 3.64 5.68 -8.69
CA ALA A 133 4.78 4.93 -9.23
C ALA A 133 5.96 5.85 -9.57
N TYR A 134 5.70 7.03 -10.14
CA TYR A 134 6.74 8.01 -10.42
C TYR A 134 7.41 8.51 -9.13
N VAL A 135 6.62 8.82 -8.10
CA VAL A 135 7.14 9.22 -6.78
C VAL A 135 7.98 8.10 -6.18
N GLU A 136 7.50 6.86 -6.18
CA GLU A 136 8.22 5.70 -5.64
C GLU A 136 9.57 5.44 -6.31
N GLN A 137 9.64 5.66 -7.63
CA GLN A 137 10.86 5.46 -8.40
C GLN A 137 11.87 6.62 -8.27
N ASN A 138 11.37 7.83 -7.98
CA ASN A 138 12.16 9.05 -8.04
C ASN A 138 12.28 9.80 -6.70
N TYR A 139 11.72 9.29 -5.60
CA TYR A 139 11.62 10.03 -4.32
C TYR A 139 12.95 10.56 -3.77
N MET A 140 14.07 9.93 -4.10
CA MET A 140 15.40 10.37 -3.67
C MET A 140 15.88 11.62 -4.41
N ASN A 141 15.30 11.91 -5.57
CA ASN A 141 15.68 13.01 -6.44
C ASN A 141 14.80 14.25 -6.18
N HIS A 142 15.21 15.39 -6.74
CA HIS A 142 14.33 16.53 -6.82
C HIS A 142 13.20 16.24 -7.82
N ILE A 143 11.97 16.29 -7.36
CA ILE A 143 10.76 16.07 -8.17
C ILE A 143 10.01 17.39 -8.29
N THR A 144 9.65 17.78 -9.51
CA THR A 144 8.82 18.94 -9.79
C THR A 144 7.41 18.54 -10.21
N LEU A 145 6.45 19.43 -10.02
CA LEU A 145 5.08 19.23 -10.48
C LEU A 145 5.02 19.13 -12.01
N ALA A 146 5.85 19.91 -12.71
CA ALA A 146 5.94 19.90 -14.17
C ALA A 146 6.32 18.51 -14.70
N GLU A 147 7.36 17.87 -14.14
CA GLU A 147 7.79 16.52 -14.55
C GLU A 147 6.68 15.48 -14.35
N ILE A 148 5.98 15.51 -13.21
CA ILE A 148 4.88 14.58 -12.96
C ILE A 148 3.72 14.85 -13.91
N SER A 149 3.37 16.11 -14.13
CA SER A 149 2.27 16.51 -15.02
C SER A 149 2.50 16.08 -16.47
N GLU A 150 3.73 16.25 -16.95
CA GLU A 150 4.16 15.76 -18.25
C GLU A 150 4.06 14.24 -18.36
N HIS A 151 4.51 13.51 -17.32
CA HIS A 151 4.48 12.04 -17.26
C HIS A 151 3.06 11.46 -17.38
N ILE A 152 2.04 12.17 -16.90
CA ILE A 152 0.64 11.74 -16.95
C ILE A 152 -0.19 12.45 -18.02
N HIS A 153 0.44 13.29 -18.83
CA HIS A 153 -0.19 14.08 -19.91
C HIS A 153 -1.35 14.97 -19.42
N LEU A 154 -1.11 15.71 -18.34
CA LEU A 154 -2.03 16.71 -17.79
C LEU A 154 -1.30 18.05 -17.59
N CYS A 155 -2.06 19.15 -17.49
CA CYS A 155 -1.50 20.38 -16.97
C CYS A 155 -1.32 20.30 -15.42
N GLU A 156 -0.42 21.12 -14.87
CA GLU A 156 -0.09 21.11 -13.43
C GLU A 156 -1.30 21.34 -12.53
N SER A 157 -2.21 22.21 -12.94
CA SER A 157 -3.43 22.50 -12.18
C SER A 157 -4.39 21.31 -12.13
N GLU A 158 -4.53 20.56 -13.23
CA GLU A 158 -5.34 19.35 -13.29
C GLU A 158 -4.69 18.21 -12.50
N CYS A 159 -3.37 18.04 -12.62
CA CYS A 159 -2.60 17.07 -11.84
C CYS A 159 -2.79 17.29 -10.34
N THR A 160 -2.64 18.54 -9.88
CA THR A 160 -2.82 18.91 -8.47
C THR A 160 -4.24 18.63 -7.99
N ARG A 161 -5.25 19.02 -8.77
CA ARG A 161 -6.67 18.82 -8.44
C ARG A 161 -7.03 17.34 -8.42
N LEU A 162 -6.57 16.57 -9.40
CA LEU A 162 -6.77 15.14 -9.50
C LEU A 162 -6.19 14.43 -8.27
N PHE A 163 -4.92 14.71 -7.97
CA PHE A 163 -4.22 14.08 -6.84
C PHE A 163 -4.90 14.42 -5.51
N LYS A 164 -5.22 15.69 -5.26
CA LYS A 164 -5.88 16.11 -4.02
C LYS A 164 -7.27 15.49 -3.85
N ARG A 165 -8.03 15.34 -4.95
CA ARG A 165 -9.37 14.73 -4.92
C ARG A 165 -9.32 13.26 -4.53
N HIS A 166 -8.36 12.49 -5.08
CA HIS A 166 -8.27 11.05 -4.86
C HIS A 166 -7.47 10.66 -3.61
N MET A 167 -6.44 11.46 -3.25
CA MET A 167 -5.54 11.15 -2.15
C MET A 167 -5.85 11.92 -0.86
N ASN A 168 -6.80 12.85 -0.90
CA ASN A 168 -7.13 13.76 0.21
C ASN A 168 -5.91 14.50 0.83
N THR A 169 -4.82 14.57 0.09
CA THR A 169 -3.57 15.24 0.47
C THR A 169 -2.92 15.90 -0.75
N THR A 170 -1.93 16.77 -0.54
CA THR A 170 -1.17 17.33 -1.67
C THR A 170 -0.09 16.34 -2.12
N LEU A 171 0.30 16.42 -3.39
CA LEU A 171 1.34 15.58 -3.97
C LEU A 171 2.68 15.71 -3.21
N PHE A 172 3.07 16.93 -2.84
CA PHE A 172 4.30 17.14 -2.09
C PHE A 172 4.21 16.72 -0.63
N SER A 173 3.04 16.81 0.02
CA SER A 173 2.85 16.19 1.34
C SER A 173 3.00 14.68 1.25
N PHE A 174 2.38 14.05 0.27
CA PHE A 174 2.53 12.61 0.02
C PHE A 174 4.01 12.22 -0.22
N LEU A 175 4.74 12.96 -1.05
CA LEU A 175 6.17 12.74 -1.28
C LEU A 175 6.97 12.84 0.03
N GLN A 176 6.68 13.84 0.88
CA GLN A 176 7.34 13.97 2.18
C GLN A 176 7.05 12.80 3.10
N ASP A 177 5.80 12.40 3.22
CA ASP A 177 5.38 11.26 4.04
C ASP A 177 6.05 9.97 3.54
N TYR A 178 6.08 9.75 2.23
CA TYR A 178 6.78 8.62 1.61
C TYR A 178 8.28 8.61 1.95
N ARG A 179 8.96 9.74 1.82
CA ARG A 179 10.37 9.88 2.20
C ARG A 179 10.63 9.57 3.68
N ILE A 180 9.73 10.00 4.57
CA ILE A 180 9.81 9.69 5.99
C ILE A 180 9.69 8.18 6.23
N GLU A 181 8.72 7.52 5.61
CA GLU A 181 8.57 6.06 5.72
C GLU A 181 9.82 5.33 5.23
N ARG A 182 10.35 5.71 4.05
CA ARG A 182 11.58 5.12 3.52
C ARG A 182 12.80 5.40 4.40
N SER A 183 12.82 6.51 5.14
CA SER A 183 13.93 6.83 6.05
C SER A 183 14.02 5.89 7.26
N LEU A 184 12.94 5.22 7.64
CA LEU A 184 12.92 4.31 8.79
C LEU A 184 13.89 3.13 8.60
N GLU A 185 14.04 2.63 7.37
CA GLU A 185 14.96 1.55 7.04
C GLU A 185 16.43 1.93 7.34
N TYR A 186 16.76 3.21 7.19
CA TYR A 186 18.12 3.71 7.44
C TYR A 186 18.35 4.12 8.90
N LEU A 187 17.29 4.32 9.69
CA LEU A 187 17.43 4.71 11.09
C LEU A 187 17.98 3.60 11.99
N SER A 188 17.84 2.33 11.61
CA SER A 188 18.44 1.18 12.29
C SER A 188 19.92 0.97 11.95
N SER A 189 20.44 1.62 10.92
CA SER A 189 21.82 1.52 10.48
C SER A 189 22.71 2.63 11.04
N GLU A 190 24.04 2.44 10.97
CA GLU A 190 25.02 3.50 11.26
C GLU A 190 24.92 4.64 10.24
N GLY A 191 24.98 5.87 10.70
CA GLY A 191 24.92 7.07 9.88
C GLY A 191 24.32 8.25 10.62
N THR A 192 24.66 9.46 10.21
CA THR A 192 24.13 10.68 10.77
C THR A 192 22.70 10.94 10.27
N ILE A 193 21.91 11.68 11.04
CA ILE A 193 20.56 12.10 10.61
C ILE A 193 20.62 12.93 9.33
N SER A 194 21.70 13.70 9.14
CA SER A 194 21.91 14.49 7.92
C SER A 194 22.13 13.61 6.67
N GLU A 195 22.93 12.55 6.80
CA GLU A 195 23.14 11.59 5.70
C GLU A 195 21.86 10.86 5.34
N ILE A 196 21.07 10.46 6.34
CA ILE A 196 19.77 9.80 6.11
C ILE A 196 18.82 10.74 5.39
N ALA A 197 18.72 11.99 5.84
CA ALA A 197 17.90 13.02 5.17
C ALA A 197 18.27 13.16 3.69
N GLY A 198 19.58 13.25 3.38
CA GLY A 198 20.06 13.31 2.00
C GLY A 198 19.74 12.06 1.19
N LYS A 199 19.91 10.86 1.76
CA LYS A 199 19.59 9.57 1.09
C LYS A 199 18.15 9.45 0.66
N VAL A 200 17.22 10.03 1.41
CA VAL A 200 15.79 9.99 1.09
C VAL A 200 15.29 11.26 0.38
N GLY A 201 16.19 12.11 -0.08
CA GLY A 201 15.86 13.24 -0.96
C GLY A 201 15.50 14.55 -0.24
N PHE A 202 15.80 14.70 1.06
CA PHE A 202 15.71 16.00 1.72
C PHE A 202 17.03 16.77 1.56
N SER A 203 16.94 18.00 1.07
CA SER A 203 18.10 18.90 0.95
C SER A 203 18.53 19.54 2.27
N ASP A 204 17.64 19.57 3.26
CA ASP A 204 17.88 20.14 4.60
C ASP A 204 17.47 19.16 5.70
N SER A 205 18.44 18.79 6.53
CA SER A 205 18.25 17.86 7.65
C SER A 205 17.39 18.45 8.80
N ASN A 206 17.33 19.78 8.95
CA ASN A 206 16.45 20.41 9.92
C ASN A 206 15.00 20.33 9.45
N TYR A 207 14.78 20.53 8.14
CA TYR A 207 13.45 20.36 7.55
C TYR A 207 13.00 18.91 7.62
N TYR A 208 13.88 17.95 7.28
CA TYR A 208 13.62 16.52 7.48
C TYR A 208 13.17 16.23 8.91
N SER A 209 13.91 16.72 9.92
CA SER A 209 13.59 16.46 11.33
C SER A 209 12.24 17.02 11.75
N LYS A 210 11.86 18.19 11.23
CA LYS A 210 10.53 18.80 11.46
C LYS A 210 9.41 17.96 10.83
N VAL A 211 9.58 17.53 9.58
CA VAL A 211 8.60 16.69 8.88
C VAL A 211 8.49 15.34 9.58
N PHE A 212 9.61 14.73 9.94
CA PHE A 212 9.64 13.46 10.66
C PHE A 212 8.88 13.55 11.99
N ALA A 213 9.13 14.58 12.79
CA ALA A 213 8.43 14.77 14.06
C ALA A 213 6.92 14.98 13.88
N LYS A 214 6.51 15.68 12.81
CA LYS A 214 5.10 15.83 12.45
C LYS A 214 4.43 14.50 12.10
N VAL A 215 5.13 13.63 11.37
CA VAL A 215 4.58 12.34 10.87
C VAL A 215 4.64 11.25 11.96
N LYS A 216 5.73 11.18 12.72
CA LYS A 216 5.98 10.09 13.70
C LYS A 216 5.77 10.48 15.16
N GLY A 217 5.46 11.73 15.46
CA GLY A 217 5.22 12.22 16.84
C GLY A 217 6.47 12.37 17.69
N CYS A 218 7.67 12.04 17.17
CA CYS A 218 8.95 12.18 17.87
C CYS A 218 10.08 12.52 16.90
N SER A 219 11.21 13.01 17.41
CA SER A 219 12.37 13.33 16.56
C SER A 219 13.01 12.05 15.97
N PRO A 220 13.74 12.15 14.82
CA PRO A 220 14.47 11.01 14.25
C PRO A 220 15.48 10.39 15.22
N ARG A 221 16.11 11.20 16.09
CA ARG A 221 17.06 10.73 17.10
C ARG A 221 16.37 9.93 18.22
N GLU A 222 15.23 10.40 18.69
CA GLU A 222 14.41 9.70 19.69
C GLU A 222 13.88 8.39 19.11
N TYR A 223 13.40 8.42 17.88
CA TYR A 223 12.92 7.22 17.18
C TYR A 223 14.01 6.16 17.08
N ARG A 224 15.23 6.54 16.63
CA ARG A 224 16.40 5.65 16.59
C ARG A 224 16.73 5.06 17.97
N LYS A 225 16.73 5.89 19.02
CA LYS A 225 17.01 5.41 20.38
C LYS A 225 15.99 4.37 20.86
N ASN A 226 14.75 4.49 20.40
CA ASN A 226 13.69 3.54 20.78
C ASN A 226 13.78 2.22 19.99
N LEU A 227 14.30 2.23 18.76
CA LEU A 227 14.56 1.01 17.98
C LEU A 227 15.71 0.16 18.54
N MET A 228 16.63 0.77 19.28
CA MET A 228 17.82 0.10 19.84
C MET A 228 17.63 -0.41 21.28
N LYS A 229 16.44 -0.26 21.83
CA LYS A 229 16.06 -0.81 23.15
C LYS A 229 15.33 -2.15 22.99
#